data_29c4dc7c2a182a7e70ed2b0c0812288a
#
_entry.id   29c4dc7c2a182a7e70ed2b0c0812288a
#
_cell.length_a   1.000
_cell.length_b   1.000
_cell.length_c   1.000
_cell.angle_alpha   90.00
_cell.angle_beta   90.00
_cell.angle_gamma   90.00
#
_symmetry.space_group_name_H-M   'P 1'
#
loop_
_entity.id
_entity.type
_entity.pdbx_description
1 polymer ?
#
loop_
_entity_poly.entity_id
_entity_poly.type
_entity_poly.pdbx_seq_one_letter_code
_entity_poly.pdbx_strand_id
1 'polypeptide(L)'
;MFSKDIAIPSGAMALALCVLSAQAEPLKATQYSDFDRYVLALSWQTGFCQSMVERNRNEPDECRLQKESASKTDFLTVHGLWPGLPKSIASRGVDERRWMRFGCATRPVPNMPEAKASRKCSAAETGLSLSGAAKLNSVMPGAGGNSCLERYEYAKHGVCFGFDPDAYFGTMVRLNQDVKTSAVGKFLADNYGKTVSRRDFDNAVAKSWGKQNVKAIKLTCNGNPAYLTEMQISLKAETINQPLSAGGFAPQPHPGNCGKQFVIDKIGY
;
A
#
# COMPACT_ATOMS: atom_id res chain seq x y z
N MET A 1 -73.91 35.05 10.11
CA MET A 1 -73.38 33.94 9.29
C MET A 1 -71.87 33.98 9.44
N PHE A 2 -71.34 33.17 10.34
CA PHE A 2 -69.86 33.15 10.65
C PHE A 2 -69.28 31.91 10.01
N SER A 3 -68.37 32.12 9.04
CA SER A 3 -67.55 31.03 8.49
C SER A 3 -66.31 30.80 9.36
N LYS A 4 -66.10 29.55 9.82
CA LYS A 4 -64.91 29.15 10.53
C LYS A 4 -63.92 28.54 9.55
N ASP A 5 -62.77 29.23 9.38
CA ASP A 5 -61.63 28.69 8.66
C ASP A 5 -60.92 27.69 9.56
N ILE A 6 -60.81 26.46 9.08
CA ILE A 6 -60.03 25.39 9.73
C ILE A 6 -58.61 25.40 9.12
N ALA A 7 -57.62 25.82 9.87
CA ALA A 7 -56.24 25.71 9.51
C ALA A 7 -55.71 24.28 9.77
N ILE A 8 -55.20 23.61 8.74
CA ILE A 8 -54.55 22.31 8.81
C ILE A 8 -53.04 22.55 9.03
N PRO A 9 -52.41 22.03 10.09
CA PRO A 9 -50.97 22.18 10.23
C PRO A 9 -50.22 21.19 9.32
N SER A 10 -49.45 21.70 8.36
CA SER A 10 -48.50 20.92 7.55
C SER A 10 -47.32 20.47 8.41
N GLY A 11 -47.37 19.26 8.92
CA GLY A 11 -46.22 18.63 9.56
C GLY A 11 -45.19 18.19 8.54
N ALA A 12 -44.08 18.91 8.45
CA ALA A 12 -42.91 18.48 7.67
C ALA A 12 -42.20 17.35 8.44
N MET A 13 -42.37 16.12 7.93
CA MET A 13 -41.65 14.95 8.44
C MET A 13 -40.25 14.94 7.85
N ALA A 14 -39.25 15.39 8.62
CA ALA A 14 -37.85 15.32 8.24
C ALA A 14 -37.38 13.87 8.32
N LEU A 15 -37.22 13.21 7.15
CA LEU A 15 -36.51 11.93 7.07
C LEU A 15 -35.02 12.19 7.31
N ALA A 16 -34.54 11.85 8.50
CA ALA A 16 -33.12 11.74 8.81
C ALA A 16 -32.57 10.50 8.09
N LEU A 17 -31.93 10.69 6.93
CA LEU A 17 -31.10 9.66 6.31
C LEU A 17 -29.87 9.44 7.21
N CYS A 18 -29.91 8.38 8.03
CA CYS A 18 -28.72 7.84 8.66
C CYS A 18 -27.85 7.23 7.55
N VAL A 19 -26.85 8.00 7.08
CA VAL A 19 -25.76 7.47 6.25
C VAL A 19 -24.93 6.60 7.18
N LEU A 20 -25.22 5.30 7.23
CA LEU A 20 -24.32 4.31 7.82
C LEU A 20 -23.07 4.30 6.94
N SER A 21 -22.03 5.00 7.36
CA SER A 21 -20.69 4.82 6.81
C SER A 21 -20.27 3.38 7.12
N ALA A 22 -20.34 2.53 6.11
CA ALA A 22 -19.78 1.19 6.18
C ALA A 22 -18.28 1.32 6.48
N GLN A 23 -17.92 1.14 7.74
CA GLN A 23 -16.51 1.04 8.14
C GLN A 23 -15.97 -0.24 7.49
N ALA A 24 -14.80 -0.12 6.85
CA ALA A 24 -14.15 -1.29 6.29
C ALA A 24 -13.89 -2.31 7.42
N GLU A 25 -14.17 -3.57 7.14
CA GLU A 25 -13.89 -4.67 8.07
C GLU A 25 -12.42 -4.65 8.46
N PRO A 26 -12.09 -4.91 9.74
CA PRO A 26 -10.72 -4.91 10.22
C PRO A 26 -9.92 -6.07 9.59
N LEU A 27 -8.68 -5.79 9.18
CA LEU A 27 -7.78 -6.82 8.70
C LEU A 27 -7.43 -7.78 9.83
N LYS A 28 -7.81 -9.05 9.67
CA LYS A 28 -7.63 -10.11 10.66
C LYS A 28 -7.13 -11.38 10.00
N ALA A 29 -5.95 -11.88 10.44
CA ALA A 29 -5.48 -13.19 10.07
C ALA A 29 -6.28 -14.27 10.80
N THR A 30 -6.79 -15.26 10.07
CA THR A 30 -7.45 -16.45 10.62
C THR A 30 -6.49 -17.63 10.75
N GLN A 31 -5.34 -17.57 10.05
CA GLN A 31 -4.25 -18.55 10.09
C GLN A 31 -2.92 -17.82 10.23
N TYR A 32 -1.91 -18.47 10.81
CA TYR A 32 -0.55 -17.92 10.95
C TYR A 32 -0.51 -16.50 11.52
N SER A 33 -1.38 -16.19 12.48
CA SER A 33 -1.55 -14.84 13.04
C SER A 33 -0.42 -14.40 14.00
N ASP A 34 0.59 -15.23 14.22
CA ASP A 34 1.66 -15.07 15.21
C ASP A 34 2.90 -14.33 14.66
N PHE A 35 2.68 -13.41 13.75
CA PHE A 35 3.68 -12.43 13.26
C PHE A 35 3.52 -11.08 13.96
N ASP A 36 4.59 -10.30 14.01
CA ASP A 36 4.66 -9.05 14.79
C ASP A 36 4.57 -7.78 13.94
N ARG A 37 4.73 -7.88 12.62
CA ARG A 37 4.79 -6.71 11.74
C ARG A 37 4.22 -6.96 10.35
N TYR A 38 3.88 -5.85 9.70
CA TYR A 38 3.66 -5.78 8.25
C TYR A 38 4.73 -4.89 7.61
N VAL A 39 5.01 -5.11 6.34
CA VAL A 39 5.73 -4.17 5.49
C VAL A 39 4.75 -3.61 4.47
N LEU A 40 4.44 -2.33 4.57
CA LEU A 40 3.73 -1.58 3.52
C LEU A 40 4.76 -1.16 2.48
N ALA A 41 4.64 -1.67 1.26
CA ALA A 41 5.47 -1.30 0.13
C ALA A 41 4.72 -0.30 -0.77
N LEU A 42 5.31 0.86 -0.98
CA LEU A 42 4.79 1.93 -1.82
C LEU A 42 5.80 2.23 -2.93
N SER A 43 5.37 2.17 -4.18
CA SER A 43 6.20 2.58 -5.31
C SER A 43 6.14 4.10 -5.49
N TRP A 44 7.30 4.70 -5.80
CA TRP A 44 7.31 5.96 -6.50
C TRP A 44 7.20 5.64 -7.98
N GLN A 45 6.00 5.77 -8.51
CA GLN A 45 5.60 5.14 -9.77
C GLN A 45 6.47 5.58 -10.96
N THR A 46 6.82 6.85 -11.06
CA THR A 46 7.66 7.36 -12.15
C THR A 46 9.05 6.72 -12.13
N GLY A 47 9.69 6.66 -10.96
CA GLY A 47 10.98 5.99 -10.81
C GLY A 47 10.89 4.47 -11.01
N PHE A 48 9.81 3.83 -10.56
CA PHE A 48 9.57 2.42 -10.88
C PHE A 48 9.52 2.21 -12.39
N CYS A 49 8.72 3.01 -13.11
CA CYS A 49 8.56 2.90 -14.56
C CYS A 49 9.87 3.15 -15.31
N GLN A 50 10.63 4.18 -14.93
CA GLN A 50 11.98 4.42 -15.46
C GLN A 50 12.88 3.19 -15.27
N SER A 51 12.87 2.58 -14.09
CA SER A 51 13.69 1.40 -13.81
C SER A 51 13.32 0.20 -14.69
N MET A 52 12.09 0.10 -15.16
CA MET A 52 11.65 -0.96 -16.08
C MET A 52 12.22 -0.73 -17.48
N VAL A 53 12.17 0.52 -17.98
CA VAL A 53 12.74 0.90 -19.28
C VAL A 53 14.25 0.69 -19.29
N GLU A 54 14.99 1.17 -18.28
CA GLU A 54 16.44 1.01 -18.20
C GLU A 54 16.91 -0.46 -18.17
N ARG A 55 16.07 -1.36 -17.68
CA ARG A 55 16.34 -2.80 -17.67
C ARG A 55 15.93 -3.51 -18.96
N ASN A 56 15.59 -2.77 -20.02
CA ASN A 56 15.04 -3.30 -21.27
C ASN A 56 13.86 -4.27 -21.06
N ARG A 57 13.03 -3.99 -20.07
CA ARG A 57 11.80 -4.75 -19.82
C ARG A 57 10.66 -4.10 -20.57
N ASN A 58 9.68 -4.92 -20.96
CA ASN A 58 8.45 -4.39 -21.52
C ASN A 58 7.82 -3.43 -20.50
N GLU A 59 7.50 -2.22 -20.96
CA GLU A 59 6.82 -1.22 -20.16
C GLU A 59 5.46 -1.75 -19.70
N PRO A 60 5.21 -1.90 -18.37
CA PRO A 60 3.92 -2.37 -17.88
C PRO A 60 2.80 -1.39 -18.23
N ASP A 61 1.56 -1.89 -18.37
CA ASP A 61 0.42 -1.04 -18.73
C ASP A 61 0.19 0.09 -17.72
N GLU A 62 0.43 -0.15 -16.44
CA GLU A 62 0.35 0.86 -15.39
C GLU A 62 1.34 2.04 -15.58
N CYS A 63 2.41 1.84 -16.32
CA CYS A 63 3.36 2.91 -16.63
C CYS A 63 2.88 3.79 -17.78
N ARG A 64 2.16 3.22 -18.74
CA ARG A 64 1.57 3.96 -19.86
C ARG A 64 0.42 4.85 -19.42
N LEU A 65 -0.44 4.34 -18.55
CA LEU A 65 -1.61 5.05 -18.04
C LEU A 65 -1.23 6.28 -17.19
N GLN A 66 -0.08 6.25 -16.51
CA GLN A 66 0.35 7.33 -15.62
C GLN A 66 0.92 8.56 -16.33
N LYS A 67 1.22 8.49 -17.61
CA LYS A 67 1.67 9.67 -18.40
C LYS A 67 0.62 10.80 -18.43
N GLU A 68 -0.62 10.49 -18.10
CA GLU A 68 -1.75 11.43 -18.13
C GLU A 68 -2.22 11.86 -16.72
N SER A 69 -1.61 11.37 -15.64
CA SER A 69 -2.05 11.70 -14.27
C SER A 69 -1.75 13.15 -13.91
N ALA A 70 -2.73 13.81 -13.30
CA ALA A 70 -2.67 15.25 -12.99
C ALA A 70 -2.07 15.59 -11.63
N SER A 71 -2.06 14.66 -10.64
CA SER A 71 -1.63 14.96 -9.27
C SER A 71 -0.28 14.33 -8.93
N LYS A 72 0.65 15.14 -8.40
CA LYS A 72 1.98 14.68 -8.00
C LYS A 72 1.96 13.67 -6.84
N THR A 73 0.93 13.70 -5.99
CA THR A 73 0.77 12.73 -4.91
C THR A 73 0.31 11.36 -5.41
N ASP A 74 -0.28 11.29 -6.60
CA ASP A 74 -0.79 10.04 -7.18
C ASP A 74 0.33 9.12 -7.63
N PHE A 75 1.57 9.64 -7.77
CA PHE A 75 2.74 8.83 -8.06
C PHE A 75 3.24 7.98 -6.87
N LEU A 76 2.74 8.22 -5.65
CA LEU A 76 2.96 7.32 -4.53
C LEU A 76 1.87 6.24 -4.52
N THR A 77 2.17 5.10 -5.13
CA THR A 77 1.22 4.01 -5.38
C THR A 77 1.49 2.82 -4.48
N VAL A 78 0.47 1.98 -4.28
CA VAL A 78 0.61 0.74 -3.51
C VAL A 78 1.28 -0.33 -4.36
N HIS A 79 2.32 -0.97 -3.81
CA HIS A 79 2.87 -2.21 -4.33
C HIS A 79 2.26 -3.41 -3.58
N GLY A 80 2.28 -3.40 -2.25
CA GLY A 80 1.71 -4.47 -1.44
C GLY A 80 1.76 -4.22 0.06
N LEU A 81 1.15 -5.14 0.82
CA LEU A 81 1.20 -5.21 2.28
C LEU A 81 1.61 -6.61 2.70
N TRP A 82 2.81 -6.77 3.24
CA TRP A 82 3.44 -8.07 3.46
C TRP A 82 3.54 -8.39 4.93
N PRO A 83 2.83 -9.41 5.43
CA PRO A 83 3.02 -9.92 6.79
C PRO A 83 4.44 -10.42 7.00
N GLY A 84 5.02 -10.14 8.15
CA GLY A 84 6.29 -10.70 8.58
C GLY A 84 6.24 -12.22 8.68
N LEU A 85 7.39 -12.85 8.89
CA LEU A 85 7.47 -14.30 9.06
C LEU A 85 6.75 -14.74 10.36
N PRO A 86 5.66 -15.54 10.28
CA PRO A 86 5.01 -16.09 11.45
C PRO A 86 5.94 -17.01 12.25
N LYS A 87 5.88 -16.95 13.57
CA LYS A 87 6.70 -17.77 14.47
C LYS A 87 6.45 -19.26 14.27
N SER A 88 5.20 -19.65 14.03
CA SER A 88 4.79 -21.02 13.72
C SER A 88 5.39 -21.55 12.40
N ILE A 89 5.64 -20.67 11.42
CA ILE A 89 6.32 -21.03 10.17
C ILE A 89 7.84 -21.06 10.40
N ALA A 90 8.40 -20.10 11.12
CA ALA A 90 9.82 -20.05 11.46
C ALA A 90 10.26 -21.30 12.22
N SER A 91 9.45 -21.82 13.15
CA SER A 91 9.71 -23.04 13.90
C SER A 91 9.81 -24.30 13.03
N ARG A 92 9.35 -24.23 11.76
CA ARG A 92 9.48 -25.30 10.76
C ARG A 92 10.73 -25.17 9.87
N GLY A 93 11.70 -24.33 10.28
CA GLY A 93 12.96 -24.14 9.57
C GLY A 93 12.88 -23.18 8.38
N VAL A 94 11.89 -22.30 8.35
CA VAL A 94 11.76 -21.22 7.36
C VAL A 94 12.45 -19.97 7.90
N ASP A 95 13.41 -19.41 7.18
CA ASP A 95 14.04 -18.15 7.50
C ASP A 95 13.37 -16.95 6.78
N GLU A 96 13.68 -15.72 7.22
CA GLU A 96 13.15 -14.46 6.65
C GLU A 96 13.41 -14.34 5.15
N ARG A 97 14.59 -14.74 4.65
CA ARG A 97 14.93 -14.64 3.22
C ARG A 97 14.02 -15.53 2.38
N ARG A 98 13.78 -16.76 2.84
CA ARG A 98 12.91 -17.71 2.18
C ARG A 98 11.46 -17.25 2.23
N TRP A 99 11.03 -16.74 3.39
CA TRP A 99 9.70 -16.15 3.55
C TRP A 99 9.45 -14.98 2.61
N MET A 100 10.36 -14.00 2.58
CA MET A 100 10.25 -12.84 1.68
C MET A 100 10.24 -13.23 0.20
N ARG A 101 10.95 -14.31 -0.15
CA ARG A 101 11.01 -14.80 -1.54
C ARG A 101 9.70 -15.47 -1.96
N PHE A 102 9.16 -16.36 -1.16
CA PHE A 102 8.07 -17.25 -1.54
C PHE A 102 6.71 -16.94 -0.88
N GLY A 103 6.68 -16.26 0.27
CA GLY A 103 5.44 -15.97 0.99
C GLY A 103 4.64 -17.25 1.27
N CYS A 104 3.36 -17.26 0.94
CA CYS A 104 2.44 -18.40 1.10
C CYS A 104 2.88 -19.68 0.35
N ALA A 105 3.70 -19.56 -0.68
CA ALA A 105 4.26 -20.71 -1.40
C ALA A 105 5.52 -21.32 -0.73
N THR A 106 5.94 -20.79 0.43
CA THR A 106 7.08 -21.31 1.19
C THR A 106 6.85 -22.77 1.59
N ARG A 107 7.90 -23.57 1.52
CA ARG A 107 7.89 -24.98 1.94
C ARG A 107 8.77 -25.16 3.18
N PRO A 108 8.43 -26.04 4.10
CA PRO A 108 7.32 -27.01 4.05
C PRO A 108 5.93 -26.38 4.32
N VAL A 109 5.84 -25.19 4.89
CA VAL A 109 4.59 -24.49 5.23
C VAL A 109 4.69 -23.01 4.83
N PRO A 110 3.59 -22.40 4.37
CA PRO A 110 2.23 -22.91 4.13
C PRO A 110 2.08 -23.86 2.95
N ASN A 111 3.05 -23.90 2.00
CA ASN A 111 3.09 -24.79 0.82
C ASN A 111 1.91 -24.59 -0.17
N MET A 112 1.50 -23.35 -0.37
CA MET A 112 0.48 -23.01 -1.36
C MET A 112 1.08 -22.91 -2.78
N PRO A 113 0.25 -22.93 -3.84
CA PRO A 113 0.72 -22.71 -5.20
C PRO A 113 1.50 -21.39 -5.35
N GLU A 114 2.66 -21.44 -6.02
CA GLU A 114 3.49 -20.27 -6.24
C GLU A 114 2.91 -19.38 -7.35
N ALA A 115 2.57 -18.14 -7.02
CA ALA A 115 2.29 -17.12 -8.01
C ALA A 115 3.60 -16.62 -8.65
N LYS A 116 3.63 -16.54 -9.99
CA LYS A 116 4.83 -16.12 -10.73
C LYS A 116 4.74 -14.66 -11.15
N ALA A 117 5.75 -13.88 -10.80
CA ALA A 117 5.81 -12.45 -11.14
C ALA A 117 5.78 -12.19 -12.66
N SER A 118 6.24 -13.14 -13.49
CA SER A 118 6.17 -13.06 -14.95
C SER A 118 4.80 -13.41 -15.54
N ARG A 119 3.89 -13.96 -14.74
CA ARG A 119 2.55 -14.39 -15.16
C ARG A 119 1.54 -14.14 -14.02
N LYS A 120 1.46 -12.90 -13.54
CA LYS A 120 0.64 -12.52 -12.38
C LYS A 120 -0.83 -12.89 -12.57
N CYS A 121 -1.38 -12.70 -13.76
CA CYS A 121 -2.78 -13.04 -14.09
C CYS A 121 -3.07 -14.55 -14.07
N SER A 122 -2.07 -15.43 -13.99
CA SER A 122 -2.30 -16.85 -13.76
C SER A 122 -2.61 -17.21 -12.31
N ALA A 123 -2.43 -16.29 -11.37
CA ALA A 123 -2.90 -16.47 -10.00
C ALA A 123 -4.43 -16.38 -9.94
N ALA A 124 -5.02 -17.08 -8.97
CA ALA A 124 -6.47 -17.07 -8.77
C ALA A 124 -6.98 -15.64 -8.53
N GLU A 125 -8.23 -15.40 -8.91
CA GLU A 125 -8.94 -14.18 -8.56
C GLU A 125 -9.03 -14.03 -7.05
N THR A 126 -8.95 -12.78 -6.58
CA THR A 126 -8.90 -12.50 -5.13
C THR A 126 -10.25 -12.64 -4.44
N GLY A 127 -11.35 -12.54 -5.19
CA GLY A 127 -12.69 -12.41 -4.63
C GLY A 127 -13.02 -11.00 -4.09
N LEU A 128 -12.19 -10.00 -4.43
CA LEU A 128 -12.41 -8.60 -4.07
C LEU A 128 -13.74 -8.09 -4.65
N SER A 129 -14.52 -7.37 -3.83
CA SER A 129 -15.77 -6.77 -4.30
C SER A 129 -15.54 -5.71 -5.38
N LEU A 130 -16.56 -5.40 -6.19
CA LEU A 130 -16.45 -4.35 -7.21
C LEU A 130 -16.10 -2.99 -6.60
N SER A 131 -16.65 -2.66 -5.44
CA SER A 131 -16.32 -1.42 -4.73
C SER A 131 -14.91 -1.43 -4.17
N GLY A 132 -14.43 -2.57 -3.68
CA GLY A 132 -13.04 -2.76 -3.24
C GLY A 132 -12.07 -2.62 -4.41
N ALA A 133 -12.36 -3.25 -5.56
CA ALA A 133 -11.57 -3.16 -6.77
C ALA A 133 -11.46 -1.71 -7.29
N ALA A 134 -12.57 -0.95 -7.32
CA ALA A 134 -12.55 0.44 -7.72
C ALA A 134 -11.67 1.31 -6.81
N LYS A 135 -11.73 1.12 -5.48
CA LYS A 135 -10.86 1.80 -4.51
C LYS A 135 -9.40 1.41 -4.69
N LEU A 136 -9.12 0.12 -4.86
CA LEU A 136 -7.76 -0.38 -5.05
C LEU A 136 -7.12 0.18 -6.32
N ASN A 137 -7.84 0.16 -7.44
CA ASN A 137 -7.35 0.66 -8.74
C ASN A 137 -6.92 2.13 -8.68
N SER A 138 -7.53 2.94 -7.80
CA SER A 138 -7.16 4.35 -7.62
C SER A 138 -5.79 4.56 -6.96
N VAL A 139 -5.25 3.56 -6.30
CA VAL A 139 -3.95 3.63 -5.58
C VAL A 139 -2.95 2.55 -6.01
N MET A 140 -3.37 1.51 -6.72
CA MET A 140 -2.54 0.41 -7.23
C MET A 140 -2.76 0.28 -8.74
N PRO A 141 -2.07 1.06 -9.57
CA PRO A 141 -2.28 1.07 -11.03
C PRO A 141 -2.05 -0.29 -11.71
N GLY A 142 -1.26 -1.17 -11.10
CA GLY A 142 -1.05 -2.54 -11.56
C GLY A 142 -2.16 -3.53 -11.18
N ALA A 143 -3.22 -3.08 -10.47
CA ALA A 143 -4.34 -3.94 -10.13
C ALA A 143 -5.29 -4.09 -11.34
N GLY A 144 -5.76 -5.30 -11.56
CA GLY A 144 -6.64 -5.62 -12.69
C GLY A 144 -5.94 -5.60 -14.04
N GLY A 145 -6.74 -5.55 -15.11
CA GLY A 145 -6.28 -5.49 -16.50
C GLY A 145 -5.28 -6.59 -16.85
N ASN A 146 -4.21 -6.21 -17.56
CA ASN A 146 -3.16 -7.13 -17.97
C ASN A 146 -2.03 -7.30 -16.94
N SER A 147 -1.98 -6.49 -15.88
CA SER A 147 -0.95 -6.54 -14.85
C SER A 147 -1.28 -7.47 -13.70
N CYS A 148 -2.55 -7.53 -13.26
CA CYS A 148 -3.05 -8.39 -12.18
C CYS A 148 -2.14 -8.43 -10.94
N LEU A 149 -1.60 -7.27 -10.54
CA LEU A 149 -0.69 -7.18 -9.41
C LEU A 149 -1.39 -7.62 -8.10
N GLU A 150 -2.66 -7.28 -7.94
CA GLU A 150 -3.48 -7.65 -6.80
C GLU A 150 -3.59 -9.17 -6.62
N ARG A 151 -3.72 -9.93 -7.71
CA ARG A 151 -3.77 -11.40 -7.65
C ARG A 151 -2.45 -11.97 -7.17
N TYR A 152 -1.34 -11.45 -7.71
CA TYR A 152 0.01 -11.86 -7.32
C TYR A 152 0.29 -11.56 -5.86
N GLU A 153 0.01 -10.33 -5.40
CA GLU A 153 0.24 -9.90 -4.03
C GLU A 153 -0.63 -10.68 -3.04
N TYR A 154 -1.90 -10.90 -3.36
CA TYR A 154 -2.79 -11.67 -2.51
C TYR A 154 -2.39 -13.15 -2.45
N ALA A 155 -2.08 -13.78 -3.57
CA ALA A 155 -1.62 -15.16 -3.61
C ALA A 155 -0.33 -15.37 -2.82
N LYS A 156 0.57 -14.37 -2.84
CA LYS A 156 1.86 -14.46 -2.15
C LYS A 156 1.80 -14.06 -0.68
N HIS A 157 0.97 -13.08 -0.31
CA HIS A 157 1.03 -12.43 0.99
C HIS A 157 -0.31 -12.39 1.75
N GLY A 158 -1.42 -12.80 1.14
CA GLY A 158 -2.75 -12.73 1.75
C GLY A 158 -3.41 -14.08 2.00
N VAL A 159 -3.42 -14.94 0.99
CA VAL A 159 -4.28 -16.13 0.95
C VAL A 159 -4.01 -17.12 2.08
N CYS A 160 -2.77 -17.37 2.45
CA CYS A 160 -2.44 -18.31 3.51
C CYS A 160 -2.77 -17.82 4.92
N PHE A 161 -2.93 -16.52 5.08
CA PHE A 161 -3.40 -15.93 6.34
C PHE A 161 -4.94 -15.98 6.49
N GLY A 162 -5.65 -16.36 5.41
CA GLY A 162 -7.10 -16.31 5.38
C GLY A 162 -7.66 -14.90 5.56
N PHE A 163 -6.95 -13.88 5.04
CA PHE A 163 -7.45 -12.52 5.04
C PHE A 163 -8.70 -12.41 4.15
N ASP A 164 -9.68 -11.67 4.61
CA ASP A 164 -10.74 -11.19 3.72
C ASP A 164 -10.13 -10.22 2.68
N PRO A 165 -10.42 -10.39 1.37
CA PRO A 165 -9.84 -9.54 0.33
C PRO A 165 -10.19 -8.05 0.46
N ASP A 166 -11.43 -7.71 0.80
CA ASP A 166 -11.85 -6.32 0.97
C ASP A 166 -11.17 -5.67 2.17
N ALA A 167 -11.00 -6.40 3.28
CA ALA A 167 -10.25 -5.93 4.44
C ALA A 167 -8.76 -5.76 4.13
N TYR A 168 -8.15 -6.71 3.39
CA TYR A 168 -6.73 -6.68 3.05
C TYR A 168 -6.39 -5.50 2.14
N PHE A 169 -7.09 -5.37 1.02
CA PHE A 169 -6.86 -4.27 0.08
C PHE A 169 -7.38 -2.93 0.61
N GLY A 170 -8.49 -2.94 1.34
CA GLY A 170 -9.00 -1.73 2.02
C GLY A 170 -8.00 -1.15 3.03
N THR A 171 -7.26 -2.02 3.74
CA THR A 171 -6.16 -1.58 4.62
C THR A 171 -5.02 -0.93 3.83
N MET A 172 -4.65 -1.46 2.66
CA MET A 172 -3.64 -0.83 1.80
C MET A 172 -4.07 0.55 1.30
N VAL A 173 -5.34 0.68 0.86
CA VAL A 173 -5.92 1.96 0.41
C VAL A 173 -5.85 3.00 1.52
N ARG A 174 -6.28 2.64 2.73
CA ARG A 174 -6.24 3.53 3.90
C ARG A 174 -4.82 3.95 4.26
N LEU A 175 -3.89 3.00 4.37
CA LEU A 175 -2.50 3.29 4.72
C LEU A 175 -1.81 4.15 3.65
N ASN A 176 -2.08 3.92 2.37
CA ASN A 176 -1.57 4.78 1.29
C ASN A 176 -2.08 6.21 1.45
N GLN A 177 -3.37 6.40 1.76
CA GLN A 177 -3.95 7.72 2.02
C GLN A 177 -3.34 8.40 3.25
N ASP A 178 -3.12 7.66 4.34
CA ASP A 178 -2.46 8.16 5.55
C ASP A 178 -1.05 8.68 5.22
N VAL A 179 -0.30 7.97 4.37
CA VAL A 179 1.04 8.41 3.95
C VAL A 179 0.96 9.62 3.00
N LYS A 180 0.07 9.61 2.01
CA LYS A 180 -0.11 10.73 1.06
C LYS A 180 -0.45 12.05 1.77
N THR A 181 -1.25 12.01 2.81
CA THR A 181 -1.68 13.20 3.58
C THR A 181 -0.65 13.66 4.63
N SER A 182 0.38 12.85 4.91
CA SER A 182 1.44 13.17 5.86
C SER A 182 2.46 14.18 5.33
N ALA A 183 3.37 14.65 6.19
CA ALA A 183 4.50 15.47 5.76
C ALA A 183 5.45 14.73 4.79
N VAL A 184 5.48 13.38 4.82
CA VAL A 184 6.24 12.58 3.85
C VAL A 184 5.61 12.66 2.48
N GLY A 185 4.30 12.44 2.34
CA GLY A 185 3.61 12.56 1.05
C GLY A 185 3.74 13.96 0.47
N LYS A 186 3.56 15.01 1.31
CA LYS A 186 3.78 16.40 0.90
C LYS A 186 5.22 16.64 0.44
N PHE A 187 6.21 16.13 1.18
CA PHE A 187 7.63 16.25 0.79
C PHE A 187 7.90 15.66 -0.58
N LEU A 188 7.39 14.46 -0.86
CA LEU A 188 7.56 13.81 -2.16
C LEU A 188 6.91 14.63 -3.29
N ALA A 189 5.70 15.14 -3.09
CA ALA A 189 4.99 15.95 -4.08
C ALA A 189 5.69 17.30 -4.35
N ASP A 190 6.14 18.00 -3.31
CA ASP A 190 6.80 19.31 -3.41
C ASP A 190 8.19 19.20 -4.07
N ASN A 191 8.80 18.02 -4.05
CA ASN A 191 10.11 17.76 -4.62
C ASN A 191 10.07 16.93 -5.91
N TYR A 192 8.92 16.80 -6.53
CA TYR A 192 8.76 16.14 -7.83
C TYR A 192 9.74 16.70 -8.87
N GLY A 193 10.53 15.83 -9.47
CA GLY A 193 11.57 16.18 -10.45
C GLY A 193 12.86 16.77 -9.86
N LYS A 194 13.05 16.75 -8.53
CA LYS A 194 14.22 17.35 -7.87
C LYS A 194 15.11 16.29 -7.21
N THR A 195 16.38 16.63 -7.10
CA THR A 195 17.31 15.94 -6.19
C THR A 195 17.09 16.42 -4.76
N VAL A 196 16.98 15.49 -3.84
CA VAL A 196 16.76 15.76 -2.40
C VAL A 196 17.81 15.09 -1.56
N SER A 197 18.04 15.61 -0.34
CA SER A 197 18.90 14.93 0.62
C SER A 197 18.11 13.88 1.42
N ARG A 198 18.78 12.78 1.78
CA ARG A 198 18.22 11.79 2.70
C ARG A 198 17.82 12.41 4.03
N ARG A 199 18.61 13.37 4.52
CA ARG A 199 18.30 14.09 5.77
C ARG A 199 16.99 14.87 5.69
N ASP A 200 16.67 15.52 4.56
CA ASP A 200 15.42 16.28 4.44
C ASP A 200 14.22 15.34 4.36
N PHE A 201 14.37 14.19 3.71
CA PHE A 201 13.37 13.11 3.77
C PHE A 201 13.17 12.60 5.20
N ASP A 202 14.26 12.32 5.93
CA ASP A 202 14.20 11.85 7.32
C ASP A 202 13.56 12.90 8.24
N ASN A 203 13.73 14.19 7.98
CA ASN A 203 13.05 15.28 8.67
C ASN A 203 11.53 15.27 8.38
N ALA A 204 11.11 14.97 7.14
CA ALA A 204 9.70 14.80 6.82
C ALA A 204 9.07 13.60 7.56
N VAL A 205 9.80 12.49 7.67
CA VAL A 205 9.39 11.33 8.49
C VAL A 205 9.25 11.73 9.96
N ALA A 206 10.26 12.43 10.50
CA ALA A 206 10.25 12.88 11.89
C ALA A 206 9.09 13.84 12.18
N LYS A 207 8.75 14.72 11.23
CA LYS A 207 7.60 15.63 11.31
C LYS A 207 6.27 14.88 11.28
N SER A 208 6.16 13.80 10.48
CA SER A 208 4.94 13.02 10.36
C SER A 208 4.71 12.14 11.59
N TRP A 209 5.74 11.41 12.03
CA TRP A 209 5.58 10.29 12.95
C TRP A 209 6.62 10.22 14.08
N GLY A 210 7.50 11.20 14.19
CA GLY A 210 8.56 11.21 15.20
C GLY A 210 9.90 10.64 14.70
N LYS A 211 11.00 11.20 15.22
CA LYS A 211 12.39 10.90 14.81
C LYS A 211 12.77 9.41 14.97
N GLN A 212 12.23 8.75 15.99
CA GLN A 212 12.46 7.33 16.25
C GLN A 212 12.00 6.42 15.11
N ASN A 213 11.01 6.86 14.32
CA ASN A 213 10.39 6.07 13.26
C ASN A 213 11.10 6.19 11.90
N VAL A 214 12.14 7.02 11.79
CA VAL A 214 13.02 7.05 10.62
C VAL A 214 13.60 5.66 10.32
N LYS A 215 13.92 4.89 11.36
CA LYS A 215 14.44 3.51 11.24
C LYS A 215 13.41 2.48 10.75
N ALA A 216 12.14 2.85 10.69
CA ALA A 216 11.08 1.98 10.15
C ALA A 216 10.91 2.16 8.63
N ILE A 217 11.62 3.09 8.01
CA ILE A 217 11.50 3.43 6.59
C ILE A 217 12.75 2.97 5.83
N LYS A 218 12.50 2.13 4.82
CA LYS A 218 13.52 1.68 3.87
C LYS A 218 13.24 2.32 2.52
N LEU A 219 14.26 2.93 1.90
CA LEU A 219 14.17 3.49 0.56
C LEU A 219 14.97 2.66 -0.43
N THR A 220 14.37 2.36 -1.57
CA THR A 220 15.01 1.70 -2.70
C THR A 220 15.16 2.68 -3.85
N CYS A 221 16.39 2.83 -4.33
CA CYS A 221 16.74 3.65 -5.47
C CYS A 221 17.35 2.81 -6.59
N ASN A 222 17.25 3.29 -7.83
CA ASN A 222 17.88 2.73 -9.01
C ASN A 222 18.61 3.86 -9.80
N GLY A 223 19.40 3.48 -10.80
CA GLY A 223 20.03 4.42 -11.72
C GLY A 223 21.23 5.21 -11.19
N ASN A 224 21.80 6.03 -12.08
CA ASN A 224 22.87 6.99 -11.79
C ASN A 224 22.61 8.27 -12.63
N PRO A 225 22.16 9.39 -12.03
CA PRO A 225 21.95 9.57 -10.58
C PRO A 225 20.88 8.65 -10.00
N ALA A 226 21.03 8.32 -8.71
CA ALA A 226 20.07 7.44 -8.02
C ALA A 226 18.70 8.12 -7.90
N TYR A 227 17.62 7.45 -8.30
CA TYR A 227 16.25 7.92 -8.18
C TYR A 227 15.39 6.94 -7.38
N LEU A 228 14.42 7.48 -6.62
CA LEU A 228 13.53 6.70 -5.77
C LEU A 228 12.62 5.81 -6.61
N THR A 229 12.57 4.51 -6.29
CA THR A 229 11.65 3.54 -6.92
C THR A 229 10.62 2.99 -5.94
N GLU A 230 11.02 2.80 -4.66
CA GLU A 230 10.14 2.21 -3.66
C GLU A 230 10.47 2.71 -2.25
N MET A 231 9.42 2.85 -1.44
CA MET A 231 9.48 3.09 0.00
C MET A 231 8.78 1.95 0.73
N GLN A 232 9.48 1.27 1.62
CA GLN A 232 8.91 0.26 2.49
C GLN A 232 8.79 0.80 3.90
N ILE A 233 7.61 0.66 4.50
CA ILE A 233 7.29 1.11 5.86
C ILE A 233 6.98 -0.11 6.71
N SER A 234 7.76 -0.33 7.77
CA SER A 234 7.51 -1.40 8.72
C SER A 234 6.53 -0.96 9.79
N LEU A 235 5.41 -1.67 9.89
CA LEU A 235 4.29 -1.37 10.78
C LEU A 235 4.07 -2.52 11.77
N LYS A 236 3.72 -2.21 13.01
CA LYS A 236 3.33 -3.21 14.00
C LYS A 236 2.02 -3.88 13.61
N ALA A 237 1.96 -5.20 13.74
CA ALA A 237 0.75 -5.96 13.41
C ALA A 237 -0.43 -5.57 14.30
N GLU A 238 -0.20 -5.29 15.57
CA GLU A 238 -1.22 -4.93 16.56
C GLU A 238 -1.95 -3.61 16.27
N THR A 239 -1.33 -2.70 15.49
CA THR A 239 -1.90 -1.38 15.18
C THR A 239 -2.39 -1.27 13.74
N ILE A 240 -2.36 -2.35 12.96
CA ILE A 240 -2.62 -2.30 11.51
C ILE A 240 -4.01 -1.74 11.15
N ASN A 241 -4.99 -1.91 12.01
CA ASN A 241 -6.36 -1.44 11.83
C ASN A 241 -6.61 -0.01 12.35
N GLN A 242 -5.58 0.63 12.90
CA GLN A 242 -5.65 2.00 13.39
C GLN A 242 -5.12 3.00 12.34
N PRO A 243 -5.48 4.29 12.41
CA PRO A 243 -4.82 5.33 11.64
C PRO A 243 -3.31 5.32 11.90
N LEU A 244 -2.52 5.62 10.86
CA LEU A 244 -1.06 5.60 10.96
C LEU A 244 -0.57 6.69 11.94
N SER A 245 0.02 6.27 13.04
CA SER A 245 0.49 7.13 14.12
C SER A 245 1.89 6.75 14.59
N ALA A 246 2.54 7.60 15.37
CA ALA A 246 3.91 7.38 15.86
C ALA A 246 4.12 6.03 16.58
N GLY A 247 3.09 5.50 17.23
CA GLY A 247 3.13 4.21 17.94
C GLY A 247 3.05 2.98 17.04
N GLY A 248 2.65 3.16 15.76
CA GLY A 248 2.35 2.05 14.84
C GLY A 248 3.56 1.50 14.05
N PHE A 249 4.77 2.01 14.27
CA PHE A 249 5.94 1.61 13.51
C PHE A 249 6.77 0.55 14.22
N ALA A 250 7.39 -0.33 13.43
CA ALA A 250 8.40 -1.29 13.86
C ALA A 250 9.73 -1.00 13.13
N PRO A 251 10.90 -1.13 13.80
CA PRO A 251 12.18 -0.87 13.13
C PRO A 251 12.47 -1.90 12.03
N GLN A 252 13.18 -1.46 10.98
CA GLN A 252 13.71 -2.33 9.93
C GLN A 252 15.24 -2.50 10.07
N PRO A 253 15.80 -3.65 9.68
CA PRO A 253 17.23 -3.91 9.81
C PRO A 253 18.10 -3.04 8.87
N HIS A 254 17.55 -2.59 7.73
CA HIS A 254 18.30 -1.86 6.71
C HIS A 254 17.55 -0.63 6.21
N PRO A 255 18.24 0.54 6.09
CA PRO A 255 17.63 1.78 5.61
C PRO A 255 17.37 1.79 4.09
N GLY A 256 17.82 0.75 3.35
CA GLY A 256 17.77 0.67 1.90
C GLY A 256 19.07 1.09 1.24
N ASN A 257 19.02 1.38 -0.07
CA ASN A 257 20.19 1.69 -0.90
C ASN A 257 20.19 3.12 -1.46
N CYS A 258 19.18 3.95 -1.16
CA CYS A 258 19.25 5.37 -1.49
C CYS A 258 20.36 6.05 -0.69
N GLY A 259 21.29 6.70 -1.39
CA GLY A 259 22.43 7.36 -0.81
C GLY A 259 22.08 8.63 -0.02
N LYS A 260 23.08 9.49 0.22
CA LYS A 260 22.88 10.79 0.89
C LYS A 260 21.98 11.73 0.10
N GLN A 261 21.92 11.57 -1.23
CA GLN A 261 21.05 12.30 -2.15
C GLN A 261 20.41 11.32 -3.12
N PHE A 262 19.18 11.62 -3.56
CA PHE A 262 18.46 10.87 -4.57
C PHE A 262 17.42 11.75 -5.27
N VAL A 263 16.99 11.36 -6.44
CA VAL A 263 16.00 12.08 -7.23
C VAL A 263 14.60 11.59 -6.90
N ILE A 264 13.66 12.51 -6.69
CA ILE A 264 12.23 12.23 -6.75
C ILE A 264 11.83 12.36 -8.22
N ASP A 265 11.87 11.25 -8.91
CA ASP A 265 11.76 11.23 -10.36
C ASP A 265 10.42 11.76 -10.88
N LYS A 266 10.43 12.27 -12.11
CA LYS A 266 9.25 12.82 -12.81
C LYS A 266 8.93 12.00 -14.06
N ILE A 267 7.73 12.18 -14.60
CA ILE A 267 7.35 11.61 -15.90
C ILE A 267 8.30 12.13 -17.00
N GLY A 268 8.70 11.26 -17.91
CA GLY A 268 9.49 11.61 -19.09
C GLY A 268 10.90 11.03 -19.07
N TYR A 269 11.00 9.75 -18.94
CA TYR A 269 12.18 8.94 -19.21
C TYR A 269 12.25 8.56 -20.69
#